data_bc98a19c7300276c2a978819c346ba5e
#
_entry.id   bc98a19c7300276c2a978819c346ba5e
#
_cell.length_a   1.000
_cell.length_b   1.000
_cell.length_c   1.000
_cell.angle_alpha   90.00
_cell.angle_beta   90.00
_cell.angle_gamma   90.00
#
_symmetry.space_group_name_H-M   'P 1'
#
loop_
_entity.id
_entity.type
_entity.pdbx_description
1 polymer ?
#
loop_
_entity_poly.entity_id
_entity_poly.type
_entity_poly.pdbx_seq_one_letter_code
_entity_poly.pdbx_strand_id
1 'polypeptide(L)'
;DMAAECKLARETGYLAYKTKGRPWFDIHEQLRQSCAVVPEAFKIDMDFNDTLLDAERALPILRELEKHPQVDIYETPIPQSDIAGNRLIREHTRVAIAMHYRKPPPSIQVREGICDGFVIGGGASALMRSGAFAAEASMPFWLQVTGSAITAAWSLHFGGVLSHAIWPAVDCHQLFKEQLLTQPIV
;
A
#
# COMPACT_ATOMS: atom_id res chain seq x y z
N ASP A 1 14.80 5.99 10.80
CA ASP A 1 15.22 4.58 10.79
C ASP A 1 13.99 3.68 10.70
N MET A 2 13.86 2.95 9.59
CA MET A 2 12.70 2.11 9.28
C MET A 2 12.41 1.04 10.35
N ALA A 3 13.43 0.41 10.89
CA ALA A 3 13.27 -0.59 11.95
C ALA A 3 12.71 0.01 13.24
N ALA A 4 13.19 1.20 13.63
CA ALA A 4 12.66 1.91 14.79
C ALA A 4 11.18 2.30 14.62
N GLU A 5 10.79 2.73 13.42
CA GLU A 5 9.39 3.06 13.09
C GLU A 5 8.49 1.83 13.07
N CYS A 6 8.95 0.70 12.51
CA CYS A 6 8.23 -0.57 12.57
C CYS A 6 8.01 -1.03 14.02
N LYS A 7 9.05 -0.91 14.86
CA LYS A 7 8.95 -1.24 16.28
C LYS A 7 7.94 -0.35 16.98
N LEU A 8 8.00 0.97 16.77
CA LEU A 8 7.06 1.94 17.33
C LEU A 8 5.62 1.65 16.88
N ALA A 9 5.41 1.40 15.59
CA ALA A 9 4.08 1.06 15.03
C ALA A 9 3.50 -0.16 15.74
N ARG A 10 4.28 -1.22 15.90
CA ARG A 10 3.87 -2.41 16.64
C ARG A 10 3.53 -2.10 18.10
N GLU A 11 4.37 -1.34 18.80
CA GLU A 11 4.19 -1.01 20.22
C GLU A 11 2.95 -0.12 20.45
N THR A 12 2.56 0.65 19.46
CA THR A 12 1.35 1.48 19.46
C THR A 12 0.09 0.75 18.95
N GLY A 13 0.20 -0.55 18.62
CA GLY A 13 -0.94 -1.41 18.30
C GLY A 13 -1.24 -1.55 16.80
N TYR A 14 -0.44 -0.96 15.91
CA TYR A 14 -0.60 -1.19 14.47
C TYR A 14 -0.19 -2.62 14.09
N LEU A 15 -0.86 -3.16 13.09
CA LEU A 15 -0.61 -4.50 12.55
C LEU A 15 0.18 -4.47 11.24
N ALA A 16 0.32 -3.30 10.65
CA ALA A 16 1.03 -3.09 9.41
C ALA A 16 1.80 -1.76 9.42
N TYR A 17 2.84 -1.71 8.62
CA TYR A 17 3.66 -0.52 8.38
C TYR A 17 3.89 -0.35 6.89
N LYS A 18 3.57 0.83 6.35
CA LYS A 18 3.86 1.16 4.97
C LYS A 18 5.14 1.97 4.86
N THR A 19 6.04 1.55 3.99
CA THR A 19 7.31 2.22 3.74
C THR A 19 7.55 2.50 2.25
N LYS A 20 8.69 3.12 1.94
CA LYS A 20 9.13 3.38 0.57
C LYS A 20 10.27 2.44 0.18
N GLY A 21 10.06 1.68 -0.90
CA GLY A 21 11.08 0.86 -1.52
C GLY A 21 11.95 1.68 -2.48
N ARG A 22 12.92 2.43 -1.95
CA ARG A 22 13.78 3.31 -2.77
C ARG A 22 15.05 2.59 -3.20
N PRO A 23 15.27 2.28 -4.50
CA PRO A 23 16.39 1.47 -4.97
C PRO A 23 17.77 2.12 -4.82
N TRP A 24 17.83 3.41 -4.49
CA TRP A 24 19.09 4.11 -4.17
C TRP A 24 19.49 4.00 -2.69
N PHE A 25 18.69 3.34 -1.86
CA PHE A 25 19.06 2.88 -0.53
C PHE A 25 19.25 1.37 -0.55
N ASP A 26 19.95 0.83 0.45
CA ASP A 26 19.99 -0.62 0.65
C ASP A 26 18.65 -1.10 1.25
N ILE A 27 17.66 -1.30 0.37
CA ILE A 27 16.31 -1.70 0.76
C ILE A 27 16.28 -3.13 1.33
N HIS A 28 17.21 -3.99 0.95
CA HIS A 28 17.30 -5.35 1.47
C HIS A 28 17.74 -5.32 2.94
N GLU A 29 18.78 -4.55 3.25
CA GLU A 29 19.24 -4.39 4.63
C GLU A 29 18.20 -3.65 5.50
N GLN A 30 17.56 -2.60 4.97
CA GLN A 30 16.49 -1.90 5.67
C GLN A 30 15.33 -2.83 6.02
N LEU A 31 14.90 -3.66 5.07
CA LEU A 31 13.84 -4.65 5.30
C LEU A 31 14.28 -5.71 6.29
N ARG A 32 15.48 -6.26 6.15
CA ARG A 32 16.02 -7.26 7.08
C ARG A 32 16.03 -6.76 8.53
N GLN A 33 16.48 -5.52 8.76
CA GLN A 33 16.48 -4.89 10.08
C GLN A 33 15.06 -4.69 10.62
N SER A 34 14.13 -4.28 9.76
CA SER A 34 12.73 -4.08 10.15
C SER A 34 12.05 -5.39 10.52
N CYS A 35 12.24 -6.43 9.73
CA CYS A 35 11.71 -7.76 10.01
C CYS A 35 12.27 -8.37 11.32
N ALA A 36 13.49 -8.01 11.69
CA ALA A 36 14.10 -8.52 12.95
C ALA A 36 13.46 -7.97 14.23
N VAL A 37 12.74 -6.84 14.16
CA VAL A 37 12.14 -6.18 15.34
C VAL A 37 10.63 -6.35 15.46
N VAL A 38 10.00 -6.99 14.48
CA VAL A 38 8.56 -7.28 14.45
C VAL A 38 8.28 -8.77 14.26
N PRO A 39 7.15 -9.30 14.73
CA PRO A 39 6.80 -10.70 14.50
C PRO A 39 6.44 -10.97 13.04
N GLU A 40 6.45 -12.23 12.64
CA GLU A 40 6.10 -12.65 11.27
C GLU A 40 4.68 -12.23 10.84
N ALA A 41 3.76 -12.15 11.79
CA ALA A 41 2.39 -11.72 11.53
C ALA A 41 2.24 -10.21 11.26
N PHE A 42 3.25 -9.40 11.58
CA PHE A 42 3.26 -7.97 11.29
C PHE A 42 3.53 -7.75 9.79
N LYS A 43 2.75 -6.88 9.14
CA LYS A 43 2.81 -6.69 7.69
C LYS A 43 3.62 -5.46 7.31
N ILE A 44 4.39 -5.57 6.24
CA ILE A 44 5.18 -4.47 5.68
C ILE A 44 4.81 -4.29 4.21
N ASP A 45 4.23 -3.13 3.91
CA ASP A 45 3.87 -2.73 2.56
C ASP A 45 4.95 -1.81 1.99
N MET A 46 5.42 -2.08 0.78
CA MET A 46 6.52 -1.34 0.15
C MET A 46 6.04 -0.60 -1.10
N ASP A 47 6.06 0.74 -1.03
CA ASP A 47 5.72 1.60 -2.16
C ASP A 47 6.97 2.05 -2.91
N PHE A 48 7.10 1.60 -4.14
CA PHE A 48 8.24 1.90 -5.00
C PHE A 48 8.05 3.19 -5.82
N ASN A 49 6.83 3.72 -5.93
CA ASN A 49 6.52 4.90 -6.75
C ASN A 49 7.16 4.82 -8.15
N ASP A 50 7.00 3.69 -8.84
CA ASP A 50 7.51 3.34 -10.19
C ASP A 50 9.04 3.40 -10.38
N THR A 51 9.80 3.48 -9.30
CA THR A 51 11.26 3.68 -9.34
C THR A 51 12.07 2.44 -9.75
N LEU A 52 11.45 1.26 -9.85
CA LEU A 52 12.12 0.07 -10.39
C LEU A 52 12.12 0.03 -11.92
N LEU A 53 11.46 0.98 -12.57
CA LEU A 53 11.51 1.35 -13.99
C LEU A 53 10.82 0.35 -14.94
N ASP A 54 11.19 -0.90 -14.93
CA ASP A 54 10.67 -1.97 -15.78
C ASP A 54 10.66 -3.32 -15.05
N ALA A 55 9.97 -4.32 -15.62
CA ALA A 55 9.82 -5.62 -15.00
C ALA A 55 11.14 -6.41 -14.90
N GLU A 56 12.04 -6.25 -15.87
CA GLU A 56 13.32 -6.95 -15.90
C GLU A 56 14.19 -6.56 -14.70
N ARG A 57 14.19 -5.27 -14.35
CA ARG A 57 14.91 -4.74 -13.18
C ARG A 57 14.16 -5.00 -11.87
N ALA A 58 12.84 -4.92 -11.90
CA ALA A 58 12.02 -5.08 -10.70
C ALA A 58 12.02 -6.52 -10.16
N LEU A 59 11.86 -7.52 -11.03
CA LEU A 59 11.66 -8.89 -10.61
C LEU A 59 12.75 -9.48 -9.72
N PRO A 60 14.07 -9.29 -10.00
CA PRO A 60 15.11 -9.79 -9.10
C PRO A 60 15.01 -9.18 -7.68
N ILE A 61 14.70 -7.88 -7.61
CA ILE A 61 14.56 -7.16 -6.34
C ILE A 61 13.33 -7.66 -5.57
N LEU A 62 12.17 -7.69 -6.21
CA LEU A 62 10.91 -8.09 -5.59
C LEU A 62 10.96 -9.54 -5.09
N ARG A 63 11.55 -10.45 -5.86
CA ARG A 63 11.73 -11.85 -5.48
C ARG A 63 12.69 -12.04 -4.30
N GLU A 64 13.66 -11.17 -4.11
CA GLU A 64 14.51 -11.22 -2.94
C GLU A 64 13.76 -10.72 -1.70
N LEU A 65 13.02 -9.62 -1.83
CA LEU A 65 12.23 -9.03 -0.74
C LEU A 65 11.10 -9.95 -0.27
N GLU A 66 10.43 -10.67 -1.17
CA GLU A 66 9.34 -11.60 -0.83
C GLU A 66 9.78 -12.85 -0.02
N LYS A 67 11.07 -13.04 0.19
CA LYS A 67 11.57 -14.07 1.11
C LYS A 67 11.27 -13.75 2.57
N HIS A 68 11.00 -12.49 2.88
CA HIS A 68 10.57 -12.07 4.20
C HIS A 68 9.05 -12.22 4.33
N PRO A 69 8.54 -13.07 5.25
CA PRO A 69 7.12 -13.35 5.38
C PRO A 69 6.27 -12.15 5.81
N GLN A 70 6.91 -11.10 6.35
CA GLN A 70 6.27 -9.85 6.72
C GLN A 70 5.89 -9.00 5.49
N VAL A 71 6.55 -9.18 4.35
CA VAL A 71 6.24 -8.40 3.13
C VAL A 71 4.89 -8.85 2.57
N ASP A 72 3.95 -7.91 2.45
CA ASP A 72 2.56 -8.20 2.14
C ASP A 72 2.08 -7.57 0.84
N ILE A 73 2.47 -6.32 0.58
CA ILE A 73 2.03 -5.59 -0.62
C ILE A 73 3.19 -4.81 -1.24
N TYR A 74 3.28 -4.88 -2.57
CA TYR A 74 4.10 -3.98 -3.39
C TYR A 74 3.20 -2.95 -4.07
N GLU A 75 3.37 -1.68 -3.73
CA GLU A 75 2.66 -0.60 -4.40
C GLU A 75 3.49 -0.04 -5.54
N THR A 76 2.92 -0.04 -6.75
CA THR A 76 3.46 0.61 -7.94
C THR A 76 4.97 0.35 -8.14
N PRO A 77 5.41 -0.90 -8.35
CA PRO A 77 6.82 -1.22 -8.57
C PRO A 77 7.42 -0.49 -9.77
N ILE A 78 6.71 -0.49 -10.88
CA ILE A 78 7.08 0.13 -12.17
C ILE A 78 5.97 1.05 -12.65
N PRO A 79 6.18 1.87 -13.70
CA PRO A 79 5.13 2.71 -14.27
C PRO A 79 3.85 1.92 -14.55
N GLN A 80 2.72 2.39 -14.03
CA GLN A 80 1.42 1.72 -14.17
C GLN A 80 0.94 1.64 -15.63
N SER A 81 1.49 2.47 -16.52
CA SER A 81 1.23 2.45 -17.96
C SER A 81 1.89 1.27 -18.69
N ASP A 82 2.89 0.64 -18.09
CA ASP A 82 3.50 -0.59 -18.63
C ASP A 82 2.64 -1.80 -18.27
N ILE A 83 1.64 -2.06 -19.10
CA ILE A 83 0.68 -3.15 -18.90
C ILE A 83 1.37 -4.53 -18.92
N ALA A 84 2.25 -4.74 -19.89
CA ALA A 84 2.94 -6.03 -20.03
C ALA A 84 3.90 -6.29 -18.88
N GLY A 85 4.67 -5.28 -18.47
CA GLY A 85 5.61 -5.38 -17.36
C GLY A 85 4.90 -5.61 -16.03
N ASN A 86 3.80 -4.90 -15.75
CA ASN A 86 3.04 -5.11 -14.51
C ASN A 86 2.36 -6.49 -14.46
N ARG A 87 1.85 -6.98 -15.59
CA ARG A 87 1.34 -8.36 -15.67
C ARG A 87 2.43 -9.38 -15.38
N LEU A 88 3.61 -9.21 -15.98
CA LEU A 88 4.75 -10.08 -15.76
C LEU A 88 5.18 -10.10 -14.28
N ILE A 89 5.24 -8.94 -13.63
CA ILE A 89 5.56 -8.84 -12.20
C ILE A 89 4.51 -9.62 -11.38
N ARG A 90 3.23 -9.37 -11.60
CA ARG A 90 2.15 -10.03 -10.86
C ARG A 90 2.18 -11.55 -11.01
N GLU A 91 2.47 -12.06 -12.21
CA GLU A 91 2.55 -13.50 -12.48
C GLU A 91 3.78 -14.18 -11.82
N HIS A 92 4.82 -13.40 -11.48
CA HIS A 92 6.10 -13.92 -11.03
C HIS A 92 6.48 -13.52 -9.59
N THR A 93 5.58 -12.86 -8.85
CA THR A 93 5.72 -12.56 -7.42
C THR A 93 4.58 -13.20 -6.64
N ARG A 94 4.82 -13.52 -5.37
CA ARG A 94 3.80 -14.05 -4.45
C ARG A 94 3.15 -12.96 -3.61
N VAL A 95 3.77 -11.79 -3.58
CA VAL A 95 3.32 -10.60 -2.85
C VAL A 95 2.31 -9.86 -3.70
N ALA A 96 1.21 -9.42 -3.09
CA ALA A 96 0.14 -8.70 -3.78
C ALA A 96 0.64 -7.38 -4.39
N ILE A 97 0.15 -7.06 -5.59
CA ILE A 97 0.46 -5.81 -6.29
C ILE A 97 -0.68 -4.82 -6.11
N ALA A 98 -0.41 -3.67 -5.51
CA ALA A 98 -1.34 -2.56 -5.39
C ALA A 98 -1.08 -1.49 -6.44
N MET A 99 -2.14 -0.99 -7.08
CA MET A 99 -2.06 0.09 -8.05
C MET A 99 -3.02 1.23 -7.75
N HIS A 100 -2.61 2.46 -8.04
CA HIS A 100 -3.52 3.60 -7.99
C HIS A 100 -4.69 3.43 -8.94
N TYR A 101 -5.89 3.64 -8.45
CA TYR A 101 -7.17 3.31 -9.10
C TYR A 101 -7.42 3.95 -10.47
N ARG A 102 -6.72 4.97 -10.90
CA ARG A 102 -7.12 5.76 -12.07
C ARG A 102 -6.24 5.66 -13.31
N LYS A 103 -5.04 5.12 -13.19
CA LYS A 103 -4.07 5.10 -14.29
C LYS A 103 -3.33 3.76 -14.33
N PRO A 104 -3.63 2.92 -15.31
CA PRO A 104 -4.68 3.02 -16.33
C PRO A 104 -6.08 2.96 -15.73
N PRO A 105 -7.16 3.16 -16.52
CA PRO A 105 -8.53 3.01 -16.03
C PRO A 105 -8.73 1.68 -15.29
N PRO A 106 -9.49 1.62 -14.17
CA PRO A 106 -9.58 0.41 -13.34
C PRO A 106 -10.15 -0.79 -14.10
N SER A 107 -11.04 -0.57 -15.09
CA SER A 107 -11.52 -1.64 -15.95
C SER A 107 -10.41 -2.27 -16.81
N ILE A 108 -9.37 -1.51 -17.17
CA ILE A 108 -8.18 -2.03 -17.85
C ILE A 108 -7.31 -2.79 -16.83
N GLN A 109 -7.09 -2.23 -15.63
CA GLN A 109 -6.30 -2.89 -14.59
C GLN A 109 -6.84 -4.29 -14.29
N VAL A 110 -8.16 -4.42 -14.14
CA VAL A 110 -8.84 -5.71 -13.89
C VAL A 110 -8.76 -6.62 -15.13
N ARG A 111 -9.15 -6.13 -16.31
CA ARG A 111 -9.18 -6.94 -17.55
C ARG A 111 -7.80 -7.49 -17.90
N GLU A 112 -6.76 -6.66 -17.75
CA GLU A 112 -5.40 -7.03 -18.10
C GLU A 112 -4.67 -7.78 -16.97
N GLY A 113 -5.29 -7.90 -15.78
CA GLY A 113 -4.75 -8.65 -14.66
C GLY A 113 -3.40 -8.11 -14.17
N ILE A 114 -3.26 -6.78 -14.06
CA ILE A 114 -1.97 -6.13 -13.76
C ILE A 114 -1.77 -5.77 -12.28
N CYS A 115 -2.78 -6.00 -11.45
CA CYS A 115 -2.70 -5.80 -10.00
C CYS A 115 -3.63 -6.76 -9.26
N ASP A 116 -3.45 -6.86 -7.94
CA ASP A 116 -4.28 -7.65 -7.04
C ASP A 116 -5.27 -6.79 -6.26
N GLY A 117 -5.07 -5.48 -6.23
CA GLY A 117 -5.95 -4.55 -5.56
C GLY A 117 -5.58 -3.09 -5.82
N PHE A 118 -6.34 -2.17 -5.21
CA PHE A 118 -6.28 -0.77 -5.53
C PHE A 118 -5.82 0.10 -4.37
N VAL A 119 -5.21 1.23 -4.73
CA VAL A 119 -5.01 2.40 -3.87
C VAL A 119 -6.10 3.40 -4.22
N ILE A 120 -7.07 3.62 -3.32
CA ILE A 120 -8.23 4.47 -3.55
C ILE A 120 -8.16 5.71 -2.66
N GLY A 121 -8.30 6.88 -3.28
CA GLY A 121 -8.38 8.17 -2.59
C GLY A 121 -9.38 9.12 -3.23
N GLY A 122 -9.56 10.29 -2.62
CA GLY A 122 -10.45 11.36 -3.09
C GLY A 122 -11.57 11.67 -2.13
N GLY A 123 -12.53 12.51 -2.53
CA GLY A 123 -13.69 12.88 -1.71
C GLY A 123 -14.76 11.79 -1.66
N ALA A 124 -15.77 11.95 -0.79
CA ALA A 124 -16.82 10.96 -0.51
C ALA A 124 -17.42 10.29 -1.75
N SER A 125 -17.86 11.10 -2.72
CA SER A 125 -18.47 10.59 -3.97
C SER A 125 -17.48 9.73 -4.80
N ALA A 126 -16.18 10.06 -4.78
CA ALA A 126 -15.17 9.27 -5.46
C ALA A 126 -14.92 7.93 -4.73
N LEU A 127 -14.81 7.97 -3.40
CA LEU A 127 -14.62 6.77 -2.58
C LEU A 127 -15.78 5.79 -2.75
N MET A 128 -17.03 6.27 -2.70
CA MET A 128 -18.21 5.42 -2.88
C MET A 128 -18.24 4.76 -4.25
N ARG A 129 -17.97 5.50 -5.34
CA ARG A 129 -17.95 4.92 -6.70
C ARG A 129 -16.80 3.94 -6.91
N SER A 130 -15.61 4.29 -6.43
CA SER A 130 -14.43 3.43 -6.58
C SER A 130 -14.55 2.17 -5.73
N GLY A 131 -15.07 2.29 -4.50
CA GLY A 131 -15.33 1.15 -3.62
C GLY A 131 -16.40 0.21 -4.17
N ALA A 132 -17.47 0.75 -4.78
CA ALA A 132 -18.49 -0.06 -5.46
C ALA A 132 -17.90 -0.82 -6.64
N PHE A 133 -17.09 -0.16 -7.48
CA PHE A 133 -16.41 -0.84 -8.59
C PHE A 133 -15.46 -1.94 -8.08
N ALA A 134 -14.67 -1.66 -7.04
CA ALA A 134 -13.76 -2.64 -6.44
C ALA A 134 -14.52 -3.87 -5.92
N ALA A 135 -15.68 -3.66 -5.28
CA ALA A 135 -16.54 -4.74 -4.80
C ALA A 135 -17.06 -5.60 -5.94
N GLU A 136 -17.60 -5.00 -7.01
CA GLU A 136 -18.07 -5.74 -8.20
C GLU A 136 -16.95 -6.52 -8.90
N ALA A 137 -15.73 -5.96 -8.89
CA ALA A 137 -14.55 -6.62 -9.45
C ALA A 137 -13.89 -7.62 -8.48
N SER A 138 -14.42 -7.79 -7.26
CA SER A 138 -13.83 -8.60 -6.19
C SER A 138 -12.36 -8.23 -5.89
N MET A 139 -12.04 -6.93 -5.95
CA MET A 139 -10.69 -6.41 -5.75
C MET A 139 -10.57 -5.76 -4.36
N PRO A 140 -9.63 -6.20 -3.51
CA PRO A 140 -9.33 -5.51 -2.27
C PRO A 140 -8.72 -4.13 -2.55
N PHE A 141 -8.78 -3.26 -1.55
CA PHE A 141 -8.11 -1.96 -1.62
C PHE A 141 -7.82 -1.40 -0.23
N TRP A 142 -6.95 -0.41 -0.18
CA TRP A 142 -6.87 0.50 0.96
C TRP A 142 -7.32 1.91 0.58
N LEU A 143 -7.72 2.66 1.61
CA LEU A 143 -7.98 4.08 1.50
C LEU A 143 -6.68 4.85 1.70
N GLN A 144 -6.35 5.74 0.77
CA GLN A 144 -5.22 6.66 0.89
C GLN A 144 -5.74 8.09 0.77
N VAL A 145 -6.00 8.69 1.93
CA VAL A 145 -6.56 10.04 2.04
C VAL A 145 -5.66 10.87 2.96
N THR A 146 -4.56 11.38 2.40
CA THR A 146 -3.56 12.13 3.16
C THR A 146 -4.15 13.41 3.77
N GLY A 147 -3.99 13.57 5.08
CA GLY A 147 -4.48 14.74 5.81
C GLY A 147 -4.23 14.65 7.32
N SER A 148 -4.81 15.59 8.07
CA SER A 148 -4.75 15.61 9.54
C SER A 148 -5.57 14.47 10.16
N ALA A 149 -5.58 14.37 11.49
CA ALA A 149 -6.39 13.40 12.22
C ALA A 149 -7.90 13.48 11.90
N ILE A 150 -8.42 14.66 11.53
CA ILE A 150 -9.81 14.78 11.04
C ILE A 150 -10.02 13.97 9.76
N THR A 151 -9.05 14.03 8.83
CA THR A 151 -9.10 13.26 7.59
C THR A 151 -9.01 11.75 7.86
N ALA A 152 -8.14 11.34 8.78
CA ALA A 152 -8.02 9.95 9.20
C ALA A 152 -9.34 9.43 9.80
N ALA A 153 -9.93 10.17 10.74
CA ALA A 153 -11.23 9.84 11.31
C ALA A 153 -12.35 9.76 10.26
N TRP A 154 -12.34 10.69 9.31
CA TRP A 154 -13.30 10.69 8.20
C TRP A 154 -13.12 9.46 7.31
N SER A 155 -11.90 9.07 6.99
CA SER A 155 -11.63 7.89 6.15
C SER A 155 -12.05 6.58 6.83
N LEU A 156 -11.95 6.47 8.17
CA LEU A 156 -12.39 5.30 8.93
C LEU A 156 -13.88 4.98 8.70
N HIS A 157 -14.74 5.99 8.55
CA HIS A 157 -16.17 5.76 8.27
C HIS A 157 -16.36 5.08 6.91
N PHE A 158 -15.57 5.42 5.90
CA PHE A 158 -15.62 4.74 4.60
C PHE A 158 -15.00 3.34 4.67
N GLY A 159 -13.91 3.16 5.41
CA GLY A 159 -13.33 1.84 5.67
C GLY A 159 -14.34 0.89 6.34
N GLY A 160 -15.18 1.41 7.25
CA GLY A 160 -16.21 0.62 7.94
C GLY A 160 -17.40 0.22 7.08
N VAL A 161 -17.68 0.90 5.96
CA VAL A 161 -18.86 0.61 5.10
C VAL A 161 -18.50 0.02 3.74
N LEU A 162 -17.28 0.19 3.26
CA LEU A 162 -16.83 -0.33 1.97
C LEU A 162 -16.28 -1.74 2.15
N SER A 163 -17.02 -2.75 1.71
CA SER A 163 -16.76 -4.16 1.99
C SER A 163 -15.39 -4.69 1.56
N HIS A 164 -14.77 -4.09 0.56
CA HIS A 164 -13.46 -4.48 0.02
C HIS A 164 -12.32 -3.56 0.46
N ALA A 165 -12.58 -2.60 1.37
CA ALA A 165 -11.55 -1.80 2.04
C ALA A 165 -10.85 -2.63 3.14
N ILE A 166 -10.25 -3.75 2.76
CA ILE A 166 -9.69 -4.74 3.69
C ILE A 166 -8.17 -4.67 3.84
N TRP A 167 -7.51 -3.88 3.03
CA TRP A 167 -6.10 -3.57 3.20
C TRP A 167 -5.90 -2.39 4.17
N PRO A 168 -4.77 -2.32 4.91
CA PRO A 168 -4.52 -1.25 5.88
C PRO A 168 -4.55 0.14 5.26
N ALA A 169 -5.37 1.06 5.78
CA ALA A 169 -5.48 2.42 5.27
C ALA A 169 -4.20 3.24 5.51
N VAL A 170 -3.92 4.19 4.62
CA VAL A 170 -2.73 5.05 4.67
C VAL A 170 -3.14 6.51 4.60
N ASP A 171 -3.25 7.17 5.76
CA ASP A 171 -3.71 8.55 5.88
C ASP A 171 -2.61 9.56 6.17
N CYS A 172 -1.43 9.10 6.60
CA CYS A 172 -0.24 9.92 6.86
C CYS A 172 -0.48 11.06 7.87
N HIS A 173 -1.50 10.98 8.73
CA HIS A 173 -1.85 12.04 9.66
C HIS A 173 -0.73 12.35 10.67
N GLN A 174 0.09 11.36 11.02
CA GLN A 174 1.24 11.50 11.91
C GLN A 174 2.33 12.46 11.37
N LEU A 175 2.29 12.77 10.06
CA LEU A 175 3.21 13.72 9.43
C LEU A 175 2.78 15.19 9.62
N PHE A 176 1.57 15.42 10.14
CA PHE A 176 1.05 16.77 10.38
C PHE A 176 1.35 17.19 11.81
N LYS A 177 2.06 18.31 11.98
CA LYS A 177 2.39 18.86 13.29
C LYS A 177 1.15 19.27 14.08
N GLU A 178 0.15 19.84 13.38
CA GLU A 178 -1.11 20.27 13.96
C GLU A 178 -2.24 19.39 13.45
N GLN A 179 -2.94 18.76 14.37
CA GLN A 179 -4.00 17.79 14.05
C GLN A 179 -5.39 18.43 13.93
N LEU A 180 -5.53 19.74 14.20
CA LEU A 180 -6.78 20.50 14.19
C LEU A 180 -7.87 19.94 15.12
N LEU A 181 -7.46 19.25 16.17
CA LEU A 181 -8.34 18.63 17.16
C LEU A 181 -8.06 19.19 18.54
N THR A 182 -9.09 19.38 19.36
CA THR A 182 -8.98 19.74 20.78
C THR A 182 -8.61 18.54 21.66
N GLN A 183 -8.94 17.33 21.20
CA GLN A 183 -8.58 16.06 21.83
C GLN A 183 -8.20 15.05 20.76
N PRO A 184 -7.20 14.17 21.01
CA PRO A 184 -6.87 13.08 20.09
C PRO A 184 -8.07 12.18 19.83
N ILE A 185 -8.18 11.65 18.62
CA ILE A 185 -9.09 10.54 18.32
C ILE A 185 -8.37 9.27 18.75
N VAL A 186 -8.97 8.54 19.67
CA VAL A 186 -8.46 7.28 20.24
C VAL A 186 -9.22 6.11 19.66
#